data_5d115f270794d747606cb3b1da2976bf
#
_entry.id   5d115f270794d747606cb3b1da2976bf
#
_cell.length_a   1.000
_cell.length_b   1.000
_cell.length_c   1.000
_cell.angle_alpha   90.00
_cell.angle_beta   90.00
_cell.angle_gamma   90.00
#
_symmetry.space_group_name_H-M   'P 1'
#
loop_
_entity.id
_entity.type
_entity.pdbx_description
1 polymer ?
#
loop_
_entity_poly.entity_id
_entity_poly.type
_entity_poly.pdbx_seq_one_letter_code
_entity_poly.pdbx_strand_id
1 'polypeptide(L)'
;MKGYSWRIRIRMLIAVCFLLVIAAAGLINWRLVAKPAQDFMAGSSQFHEITENIEKEYQSGDFFPRQVMINLNGLAARIAGFRHYNGVVLLSGNTLAGELIPNRDTDSWFRGIAELSQSLKKHNIPFLYIQAPYKIAYDRSNLPAGLTDYGNQIADRLLHALQHENVNTLDLREWISADAKQVETYFYKTDDHWNTDGTFVAFTQIIRWIQETLYPDLNLEYADRSLWEHHVLSNPFLGNLGKRVGQYYAGTDSPEWIIPRFTTYMSASMPASRLFYSGSFRNANLQLEHATSRELFTNDEYDMFMGGDYPEIVHKNSEAPNRLKVLIVKDSFMRPLEGLLSTMFTELTTLDLNRYDEMTLHEYIALNRPDIVLMMVSPAEIGSAAVNRFGGDVPQIMGNGSRKPLVDHATLNIEATESNRRFGTFPLTLEPGKTYEVTIEGIHISKGVSDGVSIGVYSPGLNKMVCYTVADVNLANRYGEKWRFRVPDHLPDNEQVTLQFYSGIAGKTAGITAVYSGLTVREVE
;
A
#
# COMPACT_ATOMS: atom_id res chain seq x y z
N MET A 1 56.02 35.10 3.82
CA MET A 1 55.83 34.23 5.03
C MET A 1 54.47 34.39 5.72
N LYS A 2 53.78 35.52 5.69
CA LYS A 2 52.46 35.68 6.34
C LYS A 2 51.32 34.80 5.79
N GLY A 3 51.31 34.44 4.52
CA GLY A 3 50.25 33.61 3.92
C GLY A 3 50.32 32.11 4.24
N TYR A 4 51.49 31.57 4.59
CA TYR A 4 51.66 30.16 4.94
C TYR A 4 51.15 29.86 6.35
N SER A 5 51.34 30.79 7.29
CA SER A 5 50.84 30.72 8.67
C SER A 5 49.30 30.72 8.72
N TRP A 6 48.63 31.47 7.86
CA TRP A 6 47.17 31.55 7.82
C TRP A 6 46.54 30.25 7.28
N ARG A 7 47.11 29.64 6.24
CA ARG A 7 46.66 28.34 5.72
C ARG A 7 46.80 27.21 6.73
N ILE A 8 47.87 27.21 7.53
CA ILE A 8 48.05 26.22 8.59
C ILE A 8 47.02 26.42 9.70
N ARG A 9 46.73 27.65 10.10
CA ARG A 9 45.73 27.96 11.15
C ARG A 9 44.33 27.54 10.71
N ILE A 10 43.96 27.76 9.43
CA ILE A 10 42.68 27.29 8.91
C ILE A 10 42.60 25.77 8.92
N ARG A 11 43.65 25.06 8.47
CA ARG A 11 43.68 23.59 8.51
C ARG A 11 43.57 23.04 9.94
N MET A 12 44.26 23.66 10.89
CA MET A 12 44.15 23.30 12.31
C MET A 12 42.76 23.58 12.86
N LEU A 13 42.14 24.71 12.50
CA LEU A 13 40.76 25.02 12.91
C LEU A 13 39.79 23.99 12.35
N ILE A 14 39.90 23.63 11.08
CA ILE A 14 39.07 22.61 10.44
C ILE A 14 39.26 21.25 11.15
N ALA A 15 40.48 20.85 11.44
CA ALA A 15 40.77 19.61 12.17
C ALA A 15 40.18 19.60 13.58
N VAL A 16 40.30 20.70 14.31
CA VAL A 16 39.71 20.84 15.64
C VAL A 16 38.17 20.80 15.58
N CYS A 17 37.57 21.54 14.66
CA CYS A 17 36.12 21.49 14.47
C CYS A 17 35.65 20.06 14.12
N PHE A 18 36.36 19.34 13.25
CA PHE A 18 36.07 17.97 12.91
C PHE A 18 36.12 17.02 14.11
N LEU A 19 37.18 17.12 14.93
CA LEU A 19 37.33 16.34 16.16
C LEU A 19 36.25 16.66 17.20
N LEU A 20 35.85 17.93 17.31
CA LEU A 20 34.75 18.36 18.19
C LEU A 20 33.41 17.79 17.74
N VAL A 21 33.16 17.74 16.42
CA VAL A 21 31.94 17.12 15.85
C VAL A 21 31.91 15.64 16.17
N ILE A 22 33.04 14.92 16.00
CA ILE A 22 33.13 13.49 16.34
C ILE A 22 32.89 13.25 17.83
N ALA A 23 33.54 14.06 18.69
CA ALA A 23 33.36 13.94 20.13
C ALA A 23 31.93 14.22 20.56
N ALA A 24 31.31 15.28 20.03
CA ALA A 24 29.91 15.59 20.28
C ALA A 24 28.97 14.47 19.80
N ALA A 25 29.21 13.92 18.61
CA ALA A 25 28.48 12.80 18.08
C ALA A 25 28.58 11.57 18.99
N GLY A 26 29.78 11.26 19.49
CA GLY A 26 29.99 10.16 20.43
C GLY A 26 29.27 10.36 21.76
N LEU A 27 29.26 11.59 22.29
CA LEU A 27 28.58 11.94 23.54
C LEU A 27 27.04 11.87 23.40
N ILE A 28 26.51 12.35 22.30
CA ILE A 28 25.06 12.34 22.05
C ILE A 28 24.54 10.90 21.88
N ASN A 29 25.32 10.08 21.19
CA ASN A 29 24.94 8.68 20.93
C ASN A 29 25.46 7.69 21.98
N TRP A 30 26.04 8.19 23.09
CA TRP A 30 26.58 7.34 24.15
C TRP A 30 25.58 6.30 24.65
N ARG A 31 24.29 6.66 24.76
CA ARG A 31 23.23 5.75 25.22
C ARG A 31 23.01 4.57 24.28
N LEU A 32 23.18 4.77 22.97
CA LEU A 32 23.03 3.70 21.96
C LEU A 32 24.17 2.69 22.01
N VAL A 33 25.34 3.12 22.47
CA VAL A 33 26.53 2.26 22.56
C VAL A 33 26.76 1.73 23.98
N ALA A 34 26.37 2.49 25.00
CA ALA A 34 26.67 2.15 26.41
C ALA A 34 25.96 0.87 26.86
N LYS A 35 24.69 0.69 26.55
CA LYS A 35 23.94 -0.51 26.94
C LYS A 35 24.46 -1.76 26.22
N PRO A 36 24.58 -1.78 24.87
CA PRO A 36 25.19 -2.91 24.17
C PRO A 36 26.60 -3.25 24.66
N ALA A 37 27.42 -2.22 24.97
CA ALA A 37 28.77 -2.43 25.53
C ALA A 37 28.74 -3.04 26.93
N GLN A 38 27.80 -2.64 27.78
CA GLN A 38 27.59 -3.25 29.11
C GLN A 38 27.14 -4.72 29.00
N ASP A 39 26.21 -5.01 28.11
CA ASP A 39 25.70 -6.36 27.86
C ASP A 39 26.82 -7.29 27.33
N PHE A 40 27.71 -6.77 26.50
CA PHE A 40 28.91 -7.49 26.04
C PHE A 40 29.89 -7.74 27.19
N MET A 41 30.21 -6.72 27.99
CA MET A 41 31.11 -6.89 29.15
C MET A 41 30.54 -7.83 30.21
N ALA A 42 29.22 -7.92 30.30
CA ALA A 42 28.52 -8.87 31.17
C ALA A 42 28.45 -10.31 30.56
N GLY A 43 28.93 -10.51 29.34
CA GLY A 43 28.89 -11.79 28.64
C GLY A 43 27.50 -12.22 28.16
N SER A 44 26.54 -11.29 28.13
CA SER A 44 25.15 -11.54 27.74
C SER A 44 24.88 -11.33 26.25
N SER A 45 25.85 -10.79 25.47
CA SER A 45 25.76 -10.61 24.03
C SER A 45 27.09 -10.84 23.32
N GLN A 46 27.04 -11.21 22.04
CA GLN A 46 28.22 -11.37 21.19
C GLN A 46 28.57 -10.04 20.50
N PHE A 47 29.86 -9.84 20.16
CA PHE A 47 30.32 -8.63 19.46
C PHE A 47 29.58 -8.38 18.15
N HIS A 48 29.21 -9.43 17.43
CA HIS A 48 28.43 -9.34 16.19
C HIS A 48 27.02 -8.74 16.45
N GLU A 49 26.33 -9.15 17.50
CA GLU A 49 25.00 -8.63 17.86
C GLU A 49 25.05 -7.14 18.20
N ILE A 50 26.15 -6.67 18.80
CA ILE A 50 26.36 -5.25 19.08
C ILE A 50 26.50 -4.46 17.79
N THR A 51 27.31 -4.95 16.86
CA THR A 51 27.55 -4.27 15.58
C THR A 51 26.28 -4.25 14.73
N GLU A 52 25.52 -5.33 14.69
CA GLU A 52 24.21 -5.37 14.02
C GLU A 52 23.21 -4.40 14.64
N ASN A 53 23.12 -4.34 15.96
CA ASN A 53 22.21 -3.42 16.64
C ASN A 53 22.60 -1.95 16.40
N ILE A 54 23.89 -1.60 16.46
CA ILE A 54 24.37 -0.26 16.15
C ILE A 54 24.12 0.09 14.68
N GLU A 55 24.31 -0.85 13.77
CA GLU A 55 24.06 -0.66 12.34
C GLU A 55 22.56 -0.47 12.07
N LYS A 56 21.71 -1.24 12.73
CA LYS A 56 20.26 -1.14 12.64
C LYS A 56 19.75 0.22 13.15
N GLU A 57 20.25 0.67 14.31
CA GLU A 57 19.95 1.99 14.85
C GLU A 57 20.47 3.12 13.95
N TYR A 58 21.64 2.94 13.34
CA TYR A 58 22.17 3.87 12.35
C TYR A 58 21.31 3.92 11.08
N GLN A 59 20.78 2.80 10.65
CA GLN A 59 19.91 2.70 9.48
C GLN A 59 18.49 3.21 9.75
N SER A 60 17.97 3.05 10.98
CA SER A 60 16.64 3.53 11.38
C SER A 60 16.48 5.05 11.31
N GLY A 61 17.59 5.80 11.28
CA GLY A 61 17.57 7.26 11.20
C GLY A 61 17.58 7.97 12.56
N ASP A 62 17.48 7.25 13.67
CA ASP A 62 17.46 7.80 15.04
C ASP A 62 18.84 8.29 15.52
N PHE A 63 19.87 8.02 14.74
CA PHE A 63 21.23 8.47 15.02
C PHE A 63 21.36 9.98 14.76
N PHE A 64 21.37 10.78 15.82
CA PHE A 64 21.33 12.25 15.77
C PHE A 64 22.32 12.91 14.78
N PRO A 65 23.60 12.53 14.68
CA PRO A 65 24.51 13.15 13.70
C PRO A 65 24.14 12.87 12.25
N ARG A 66 23.46 11.75 11.94
CA ARG A 66 23.11 11.39 10.56
C ARG A 66 22.21 12.46 9.92
N GLN A 67 21.13 12.85 10.60
CA GLN A 67 20.20 13.87 10.10
C GLN A 67 20.89 15.23 9.91
N VAL A 68 21.74 15.63 10.87
CA VAL A 68 22.52 16.87 10.79
C VAL A 68 23.48 16.81 9.60
N MET A 69 24.18 15.69 9.41
CA MET A 69 25.12 15.51 8.29
C MET A 69 24.42 15.48 6.93
N ILE A 70 23.27 14.84 6.83
CA ILE A 70 22.46 14.86 5.60
C ILE A 70 22.07 16.32 5.28
N ASN A 71 21.59 17.06 6.26
CA ASN A 71 21.20 18.46 6.08
C ASN A 71 22.37 19.37 5.69
N LEU A 72 23.54 19.23 6.33
CA LEU A 72 24.72 20.02 6.00
C LEU A 72 25.30 19.67 4.63
N ASN A 73 25.36 18.39 4.29
CA ASN A 73 25.80 17.94 2.98
C ASN A 73 24.84 18.41 1.88
N GLY A 74 23.53 18.31 2.14
CA GLY A 74 22.51 18.84 1.24
C GLY A 74 22.64 20.35 1.04
N LEU A 75 22.87 21.13 2.11
CA LEU A 75 23.13 22.56 2.02
C LEU A 75 24.37 22.86 1.15
N ALA A 76 25.46 22.13 1.39
CA ALA A 76 26.69 22.30 0.61
C ALA A 76 26.46 21.97 -0.87
N ALA A 77 25.75 20.89 -1.19
CA ALA A 77 25.39 20.51 -2.55
C ALA A 77 24.49 21.58 -3.22
N ARG A 78 23.54 22.13 -2.46
CA ARG A 78 22.66 23.21 -2.94
C ARG A 78 23.43 24.49 -3.26
N ILE A 79 24.35 24.92 -2.37
CA ILE A 79 25.22 26.09 -2.58
C ILE A 79 26.15 25.86 -3.77
N ALA A 80 26.69 24.64 -3.94
CA ALA A 80 27.53 24.27 -5.07
C ALA A 80 26.77 24.19 -6.40
N GLY A 81 25.44 24.28 -6.39
CA GLY A 81 24.61 24.26 -7.59
C GLY A 81 24.37 22.85 -8.17
N PHE A 82 24.60 21.79 -7.39
CA PHE A 82 24.32 20.42 -7.85
C PHE A 82 22.81 20.24 -8.06
N ARG A 83 22.45 19.87 -9.29
CA ARG A 83 21.06 19.55 -9.69
C ARG A 83 20.78 18.04 -9.64
N HIS A 84 21.82 17.23 -9.54
CA HIS A 84 21.76 15.78 -9.31
C HIS A 84 22.65 15.45 -8.12
N TYR A 85 22.04 14.91 -7.06
CA TYR A 85 22.72 14.63 -5.80
C TYR A 85 22.04 13.46 -5.07
N ASN A 86 22.85 12.47 -4.66
CA ASN A 86 22.41 11.28 -3.92
C ASN A 86 21.21 10.54 -4.57
N GLY A 87 21.26 10.36 -5.92
CA GLY A 87 20.19 9.70 -6.70
C GLY A 87 18.87 10.48 -6.74
N VAL A 88 18.92 11.79 -6.47
CA VAL A 88 17.79 12.72 -6.55
C VAL A 88 18.11 13.81 -7.55
N VAL A 89 17.17 14.10 -8.43
CA VAL A 89 17.23 15.17 -9.43
C VAL A 89 16.41 16.36 -8.93
N LEU A 90 17.02 17.53 -8.88
CA LEU A 90 16.33 18.79 -8.62
C LEU A 90 15.82 19.37 -9.93
N LEU A 91 14.53 19.24 -10.17
CA LEU A 91 13.84 19.77 -11.35
C LEU A 91 13.74 21.30 -11.32
N SER A 92 13.29 21.92 -12.42
CA SER A 92 12.85 23.32 -12.39
C SER A 92 11.73 23.47 -11.35
N GLY A 93 11.58 24.63 -10.72
CA GLY A 93 10.55 24.84 -9.68
C GLY A 93 10.86 24.26 -8.30
N ASN A 94 12.09 23.75 -8.09
CA ASN A 94 12.53 23.18 -6.80
C ASN A 94 11.80 21.90 -6.36
N THR A 95 11.27 21.15 -7.30
CA THR A 95 10.65 19.84 -7.06
C THR A 95 11.71 18.76 -7.23
N LEU A 96 11.67 17.74 -6.38
CA LEU A 96 12.59 16.60 -6.45
C LEU A 96 11.98 15.44 -7.21
N ALA A 97 12.79 14.78 -8.04
CA ALA A 97 12.43 13.50 -8.66
C ALA A 97 13.49 12.43 -8.33
N GLY A 98 13.05 11.19 -8.18
CA GLY A 98 13.96 10.04 -8.06
C GLY A 98 14.65 9.77 -9.39
N GLU A 99 15.93 9.39 -9.35
CA GLU A 99 16.63 8.91 -10.53
C GLU A 99 16.16 7.50 -10.88
N LEU A 100 15.75 7.29 -12.13
CA LEU A 100 15.49 5.96 -12.67
C LEU A 100 16.68 5.50 -13.53
N ILE A 101 17.00 4.21 -13.39
CA ILE A 101 18.09 3.59 -14.13
C ILE A 101 17.59 3.10 -15.50
N PRO A 102 18.43 3.15 -16.56
CA PRO A 102 18.13 2.48 -17.81
C PRO A 102 18.11 0.96 -17.63
N ASN A 103 17.67 0.23 -18.63
CA ASN A 103 17.73 -1.24 -18.70
C ASN A 103 16.87 -1.99 -17.67
N ARG A 104 15.68 -1.49 -17.39
CA ARG A 104 14.67 -2.28 -16.67
C ARG A 104 14.07 -3.33 -17.59
N ASP A 105 13.69 -4.48 -17.04
CA ASP A 105 13.08 -5.59 -17.79
C ASP A 105 11.62 -5.27 -18.18
N THR A 106 11.47 -4.37 -19.15
CA THR A 106 10.17 -3.98 -19.71
C THR A 106 9.51 -5.15 -20.46
N ASP A 107 10.31 -6.04 -21.06
CA ASP A 107 9.80 -7.13 -21.89
C ASP A 107 9.09 -8.20 -21.09
N SER A 108 9.59 -8.56 -19.90
CA SER A 108 8.88 -9.48 -19.01
C SER A 108 7.57 -8.89 -18.49
N TRP A 109 7.57 -7.60 -18.16
CA TRP A 109 6.36 -6.90 -17.76
C TRP A 109 5.33 -6.85 -18.90
N PHE A 110 5.77 -6.49 -20.10
CA PHE A 110 4.90 -6.51 -21.28
C PHE A 110 4.26 -7.88 -21.48
N ARG A 111 5.07 -8.98 -21.53
CA ARG A 111 4.55 -10.34 -21.69
C ARG A 111 3.55 -10.70 -20.60
N GLY A 112 3.90 -10.48 -19.34
CA GLY A 112 3.02 -10.81 -18.23
C GLY A 112 1.69 -10.06 -18.27
N ILE A 113 1.69 -8.77 -18.59
CA ILE A 113 0.45 -7.97 -18.71
C ILE A 113 -0.37 -8.40 -19.93
N ALA A 114 0.27 -8.66 -21.07
CA ALA A 114 -0.43 -9.10 -22.28
C ALA A 114 -1.09 -10.49 -22.07
N GLU A 115 -0.37 -11.43 -21.47
CA GLU A 115 -0.90 -12.76 -21.10
C GLU A 115 -2.07 -12.63 -20.11
N LEU A 116 -1.94 -11.81 -19.07
CA LEU A 116 -3.02 -11.52 -18.14
C LEU A 116 -4.26 -10.97 -18.85
N SER A 117 -4.08 -9.95 -19.69
CA SER A 117 -5.17 -9.34 -20.45
C SER A 117 -5.90 -10.35 -21.34
N GLN A 118 -5.14 -11.20 -22.05
CA GLN A 118 -5.71 -12.25 -22.92
C GLN A 118 -6.46 -13.30 -22.09
N SER A 119 -5.90 -13.69 -20.95
CA SER A 119 -6.54 -14.66 -20.07
C SER A 119 -7.85 -14.11 -19.48
N LEU A 120 -7.86 -12.87 -18.99
CA LEU A 120 -9.06 -12.20 -18.48
C LEU A 120 -10.15 -12.07 -19.56
N LYS A 121 -9.76 -11.77 -20.79
CA LYS A 121 -10.69 -11.70 -21.93
C LYS A 121 -11.40 -13.03 -22.19
N LYS A 122 -10.72 -14.19 -22.05
CA LYS A 122 -11.34 -15.52 -22.15
C LYS A 122 -12.45 -15.74 -21.11
N HIS A 123 -12.33 -15.07 -19.97
CA HIS A 123 -13.28 -15.15 -18.86
C HIS A 123 -14.29 -13.99 -18.80
N ASN A 124 -14.31 -13.12 -19.84
CA ASN A 124 -15.15 -11.93 -19.92
C ASN A 124 -14.94 -10.95 -18.73
N ILE A 125 -13.73 -10.88 -18.19
CA ILE A 125 -13.35 -9.91 -17.17
C ILE A 125 -12.62 -8.75 -17.86
N PRO A 126 -13.15 -7.54 -17.85
CA PRO A 126 -12.47 -6.37 -18.38
C PRO A 126 -11.15 -6.10 -17.66
N PHE A 127 -10.15 -5.68 -18.43
CA PHE A 127 -8.83 -5.30 -17.92
C PHE A 127 -8.43 -3.91 -18.42
N LEU A 128 -7.83 -3.11 -17.56
CA LEU A 128 -7.23 -1.81 -17.88
C LEU A 128 -5.85 -1.69 -17.25
N TYR A 129 -4.84 -1.41 -18.08
CA TYR A 129 -3.54 -0.95 -17.61
C TYR A 129 -3.53 0.58 -17.50
N ILE A 130 -3.12 1.10 -16.34
CA ILE A 130 -3.07 2.52 -16.04
C ILE A 130 -1.61 2.90 -15.77
N GLN A 131 -1.06 3.77 -16.60
CA GLN A 131 0.26 4.33 -16.36
C GLN A 131 0.15 5.51 -15.41
N ALA A 132 0.64 5.35 -14.19
CA ALA A 132 0.75 6.44 -13.25
C ALA A 132 1.76 7.49 -13.75
N PRO A 133 1.57 8.76 -13.43
CA PRO A 133 2.44 9.83 -13.88
C PRO A 133 3.81 9.79 -13.19
N TYR A 134 4.76 10.52 -13.78
CA TYR A 134 6.08 10.75 -13.24
C TYR A 134 6.35 12.25 -13.15
N LYS A 135 7.16 12.69 -12.20
CA LYS A 135 7.40 14.13 -11.97
C LYS A 135 8.15 14.84 -13.07
N ILE A 136 8.89 14.10 -13.88
CA ILE A 136 9.51 14.68 -15.08
C ILE A 136 8.41 14.89 -16.10
N ALA A 137 8.22 16.14 -16.53
CA ALA A 137 7.25 16.48 -17.55
C ALA A 137 7.49 15.69 -18.83
N TYR A 138 6.42 15.31 -19.53
CA TYR A 138 6.52 14.47 -20.72
C TYR A 138 7.36 15.12 -21.83
N ASP A 139 7.30 16.43 -21.97
CA ASP A 139 8.15 17.23 -22.86
C ASP A 139 9.56 17.50 -22.32
N ARG A 140 9.88 17.00 -21.12
CA ARG A 140 11.16 17.17 -20.41
C ARG A 140 11.52 18.62 -20.08
N SER A 141 10.60 19.54 -20.17
CA SER A 141 10.84 20.99 -19.97
C SER A 141 11.34 21.32 -18.57
N ASN A 142 11.04 20.50 -17.57
CA ASN A 142 11.49 20.68 -16.18
C ASN A 142 12.78 19.91 -15.82
N LEU A 143 13.30 19.08 -16.73
CA LEU A 143 14.50 18.27 -16.49
C LEU A 143 15.78 19.11 -16.73
N PRO A 144 16.77 19.09 -15.81
CA PRO A 144 18.05 19.76 -16.03
C PRO A 144 18.79 19.24 -17.28
N ALA A 145 19.46 20.16 -17.98
CA ALA A 145 20.23 19.81 -19.17
C ALA A 145 21.30 18.74 -18.85
N GLY A 146 21.49 17.81 -19.77
CA GLY A 146 22.46 16.72 -19.64
C GLY A 146 21.96 15.48 -18.89
N LEU A 147 20.76 15.50 -18.33
CA LEU A 147 20.13 14.32 -17.74
C LEU A 147 19.19 13.64 -18.72
N THR A 148 19.00 12.34 -18.55
CA THR A 148 18.11 11.52 -19.39
C THR A 148 16.87 11.13 -18.61
N ASP A 149 15.72 11.28 -19.22
CA ASP A 149 14.44 10.84 -18.69
C ASP A 149 14.20 9.36 -19.03
N TYR A 150 14.68 8.48 -18.17
CA TYR A 150 14.43 7.05 -18.34
C TYR A 150 13.02 6.65 -17.91
N GLY A 151 12.37 7.40 -17.01
CA GLY A 151 11.04 7.08 -16.51
C GLY A 151 10.00 7.12 -17.62
N ASN A 152 9.89 8.25 -18.31
CA ASN A 152 8.95 8.35 -19.42
C ASN A 152 9.33 7.42 -20.59
N GLN A 153 10.63 7.19 -20.87
CA GLN A 153 11.05 6.23 -21.89
C GLN A 153 10.64 4.79 -21.60
N ILE A 154 10.74 4.37 -20.34
CA ILE A 154 10.31 3.04 -19.89
C ILE A 154 8.79 2.89 -20.04
N ALA A 155 8.03 3.88 -19.57
CA ALA A 155 6.57 3.90 -19.67
C ALA A 155 6.10 3.92 -21.14
N ASP A 156 6.70 4.75 -22.00
CA ASP A 156 6.39 4.82 -23.44
C ASP A 156 6.59 3.47 -24.12
N ARG A 157 7.70 2.80 -23.83
CA ARG A 157 8.02 1.49 -24.42
C ARG A 157 6.97 0.45 -24.02
N LEU A 158 6.59 0.42 -22.75
CA LEU A 158 5.58 -0.51 -22.26
C LEU A 158 4.19 -0.20 -22.84
N LEU A 159 3.76 1.05 -22.79
CA LEU A 159 2.44 1.45 -23.33
C LEU A 159 2.32 1.15 -24.82
N HIS A 160 3.35 1.50 -25.63
CA HIS A 160 3.36 1.22 -27.05
C HIS A 160 3.23 -0.28 -27.33
N ALA A 161 3.95 -1.13 -26.60
CA ALA A 161 3.87 -2.59 -26.73
C ALA A 161 2.49 -3.12 -26.35
N LEU A 162 1.89 -2.65 -25.24
CA LEU A 162 0.57 -3.04 -24.78
C LEU A 162 -0.53 -2.63 -25.77
N GLN A 163 -0.46 -1.43 -26.32
CA GLN A 163 -1.41 -0.93 -27.32
C GLN A 163 -1.36 -1.74 -28.61
N HIS A 164 -0.17 -2.18 -29.03
CA HIS A 164 0.02 -3.03 -30.19
C HIS A 164 -0.70 -4.41 -30.02
N GLU A 165 -0.75 -4.91 -28.80
CA GLU A 165 -1.48 -6.16 -28.45
C GLU A 165 -2.96 -5.91 -28.11
N ASN A 166 -3.49 -4.72 -28.36
CA ASN A 166 -4.87 -4.32 -28.05
C ASN A 166 -5.26 -4.48 -26.58
N VAL A 167 -4.30 -4.24 -25.67
CA VAL A 167 -4.57 -4.10 -24.24
C VAL A 167 -5.15 -2.70 -24.01
N ASN A 168 -6.23 -2.60 -23.24
CA ASN A 168 -6.76 -1.31 -22.84
C ASN A 168 -5.76 -0.57 -21.96
N THR A 169 -5.44 0.67 -22.31
CA THR A 169 -4.47 1.50 -21.59
C THR A 169 -5.05 2.88 -21.28
N LEU A 170 -4.70 3.43 -20.12
CA LEU A 170 -4.95 4.81 -19.73
C LEU A 170 -3.63 5.44 -19.30
N ASP A 171 -3.15 6.44 -20.02
CA ASP A 171 -1.94 7.17 -19.68
C ASP A 171 -2.27 8.45 -18.90
N LEU A 172 -2.11 8.40 -17.58
CA LEU A 172 -2.38 9.56 -16.72
C LEU A 172 -1.34 10.67 -16.86
N ARG A 173 -0.20 10.41 -17.51
CA ARG A 173 0.83 11.45 -17.77
C ARG A 173 0.31 12.53 -18.71
N GLU A 174 -0.58 12.19 -19.65
CA GLU A 174 -1.20 13.13 -20.59
C GLU A 174 -1.96 14.25 -19.87
N TRP A 175 -2.56 13.95 -18.71
CA TRP A 175 -3.37 14.89 -17.92
C TRP A 175 -2.55 15.77 -16.98
N ILE A 176 -1.39 15.32 -16.58
CA ILE A 176 -0.55 15.98 -15.57
C ILE A 176 0.60 16.76 -16.20
N SER A 177 1.08 16.36 -17.36
CA SER A 177 2.31 16.88 -17.95
C SER A 177 2.14 17.76 -19.20
N ALA A 178 0.93 18.20 -19.49
CA ALA A 178 0.69 19.09 -20.63
C ALA A 178 1.44 20.44 -20.51
N ASP A 179 1.73 20.88 -19.28
CA ASP A 179 2.55 22.06 -18.98
C ASP A 179 3.50 21.74 -17.81
N ALA A 180 4.79 21.99 -17.95
CA ALA A 180 5.80 21.79 -16.90
C ALA A 180 5.44 22.49 -15.56
N LYS A 181 4.72 23.60 -15.61
CA LYS A 181 4.23 24.29 -14.42
C LYS A 181 3.17 23.48 -13.64
N GLN A 182 2.43 22.62 -14.33
CA GLN A 182 1.40 21.80 -13.72
C GLN A 182 1.98 20.66 -12.89
N VAL A 183 3.16 20.16 -13.20
CA VAL A 183 3.83 19.12 -12.42
C VAL A 183 3.98 19.53 -10.95
N GLU A 184 4.35 20.78 -10.69
CA GLU A 184 4.50 21.31 -9.33
C GLU A 184 3.15 21.41 -8.58
N THR A 185 2.06 21.49 -9.32
CA THR A 185 0.70 21.55 -8.76
C THR A 185 0.20 20.18 -8.30
N TYR A 186 0.64 19.11 -8.96
CA TYR A 186 0.09 17.76 -8.79
C TYR A 186 0.95 16.82 -7.95
N PHE A 187 2.14 17.26 -7.48
CA PHE A 187 3.05 16.44 -6.69
C PHE A 187 3.55 17.17 -5.45
N TYR A 188 3.88 16.40 -4.42
CA TYR A 188 4.71 16.90 -3.33
C TYR A 188 6.12 17.25 -3.86
N LYS A 189 6.74 18.29 -3.31
CA LYS A 189 8.07 18.72 -3.76
C LYS A 189 9.16 17.76 -3.36
N THR A 190 9.06 17.23 -2.14
CA THR A 190 10.11 16.45 -1.48
C THR A 190 9.86 14.96 -1.47
N ASP A 191 8.69 14.51 -1.99
CA ASP A 191 8.30 13.11 -2.07
C ASP A 191 8.15 12.66 -3.53
N ASP A 192 8.19 11.37 -3.83
CA ASP A 192 7.98 10.85 -5.18
C ASP A 192 6.52 10.96 -5.62
N HIS A 193 5.60 10.96 -4.69
CA HIS A 193 4.18 10.79 -4.94
C HIS A 193 3.48 12.10 -5.32
N TRP A 194 2.36 11.94 -5.97
CA TRP A 194 1.40 13.02 -6.19
C TRP A 194 0.76 13.51 -4.90
N ASN A 195 0.28 14.73 -4.93
CA ASN A 195 -0.49 15.33 -3.86
C ASN A 195 -1.99 15.07 -4.05
N THR A 196 -2.81 15.70 -3.23
CA THR A 196 -4.27 15.55 -3.24
C THR A 196 -4.90 15.94 -4.58
N ASP A 197 -4.43 17.00 -5.22
CA ASP A 197 -4.98 17.46 -6.50
C ASP A 197 -4.61 16.49 -7.64
N GLY A 198 -3.37 16.00 -7.67
CA GLY A 198 -2.94 14.97 -8.63
C GLY A 198 -3.73 13.66 -8.47
N THR A 199 -3.93 13.25 -7.22
CA THR A 199 -4.74 12.07 -6.90
C THR A 199 -6.19 12.23 -7.37
N PHE A 200 -6.80 13.40 -7.17
CA PHE A 200 -8.19 13.63 -7.57
C PHE A 200 -8.36 13.66 -9.09
N VAL A 201 -7.39 14.21 -9.82
CA VAL A 201 -7.38 14.15 -11.30
C VAL A 201 -7.33 12.69 -11.74
N ALA A 202 -6.42 11.89 -11.18
CA ALA A 202 -6.33 10.46 -11.51
C ALA A 202 -7.63 9.72 -11.22
N PHE A 203 -8.23 9.93 -10.04
CA PHE A 203 -9.54 9.39 -9.69
C PHE A 203 -10.58 9.68 -10.75
N THR A 204 -10.72 10.96 -11.14
CA THR A 204 -11.70 11.39 -12.12
C THR A 204 -11.47 10.76 -13.49
N GLN A 205 -10.23 10.66 -13.95
CA GLN A 205 -9.90 10.08 -15.25
C GLN A 205 -10.16 8.57 -15.29
N ILE A 206 -9.81 7.86 -14.22
CA ILE A 206 -10.04 6.40 -14.14
C ILE A 206 -11.53 6.08 -14.20
N ILE A 207 -12.36 6.74 -13.38
CA ILE A 207 -13.79 6.42 -13.34
C ILE A 207 -14.52 6.84 -14.61
N ARG A 208 -14.12 7.97 -15.25
CA ARG A 208 -14.64 8.36 -16.56
C ARG A 208 -14.28 7.35 -17.64
N TRP A 209 -13.03 6.90 -17.68
CA TRP A 209 -12.62 5.88 -18.63
C TRP A 209 -13.43 4.59 -18.46
N ILE A 210 -13.67 4.15 -17.21
CA ILE A 210 -14.49 2.98 -16.91
C ILE A 210 -15.92 3.20 -17.40
N GLN A 211 -16.51 4.37 -17.19
CA GLN A 211 -17.84 4.69 -17.67
C GLN A 211 -17.91 4.67 -19.19
N GLU A 212 -17.04 5.41 -19.86
CA GLU A 212 -17.08 5.60 -21.31
C GLU A 212 -16.79 4.29 -22.09
N THR A 213 -15.99 3.39 -21.50
CA THR A 213 -15.49 2.22 -22.22
C THR A 213 -16.18 0.92 -21.81
N LEU A 214 -16.52 0.74 -20.54
CA LEU A 214 -16.96 -0.54 -20.00
C LEU A 214 -18.37 -0.51 -19.42
N TYR A 215 -18.71 0.50 -18.67
CA TYR A 215 -19.95 0.60 -17.89
C TYR A 215 -20.64 1.95 -18.11
N PRO A 216 -21.37 2.14 -19.24
CA PRO A 216 -21.98 3.43 -19.57
C PRO A 216 -22.94 3.98 -18.49
N ASP A 217 -23.53 3.11 -17.69
CA ASP A 217 -24.45 3.46 -16.60
C ASP A 217 -23.73 3.71 -15.27
N LEU A 218 -22.38 3.74 -15.25
CA LEU A 218 -21.61 4.00 -14.04
C LEU A 218 -21.97 5.39 -13.49
N ASN A 219 -22.40 5.44 -12.22
CA ASN A 219 -22.68 6.70 -11.56
C ASN A 219 -21.37 7.43 -11.23
N LEU A 220 -21.19 8.65 -11.71
CA LEU A 220 -20.00 9.49 -11.50
C LEU A 220 -20.23 10.62 -10.48
N GLU A 221 -21.30 10.59 -9.71
CA GLU A 221 -21.66 11.68 -8.78
C GLU A 221 -20.46 12.13 -7.93
N TYR A 222 -19.71 11.20 -7.38
CA TYR A 222 -18.58 11.50 -6.48
C TYR A 222 -17.31 11.97 -7.22
N ALA A 223 -17.33 12.03 -8.54
CA ALA A 223 -16.27 12.68 -9.32
C ALA A 223 -16.34 14.22 -9.30
N ASP A 224 -17.41 14.78 -8.75
CA ASP A 224 -17.52 16.22 -8.58
C ASP A 224 -16.61 16.69 -7.43
N ARG A 225 -15.59 17.50 -7.75
CA ARG A 225 -14.63 18.03 -6.77
C ARG A 225 -15.29 18.86 -5.66
N SER A 226 -16.45 19.47 -5.93
CA SER A 226 -17.19 20.27 -4.95
C SER A 226 -17.76 19.46 -3.79
N LEU A 227 -17.91 18.14 -3.96
CA LEU A 227 -18.35 17.21 -2.94
C LEU A 227 -17.24 16.80 -1.97
N TRP A 228 -16.03 17.34 -2.12
CA TRP A 228 -14.88 17.02 -1.30
C TRP A 228 -14.30 18.24 -0.61
N GLU A 229 -13.97 18.07 0.65
CA GLU A 229 -13.33 19.10 1.47
C GLU A 229 -11.83 18.86 1.52
N HIS A 230 -11.04 19.89 1.20
CA HIS A 230 -9.58 19.85 1.23
C HIS A 230 -9.05 20.34 2.58
N HIS A 231 -8.19 19.56 3.18
CA HIS A 231 -7.52 19.86 4.43
C HIS A 231 -6.02 19.94 4.18
N VAL A 232 -5.40 21.01 4.69
CA VAL A 232 -3.93 21.19 4.67
C VAL A 232 -3.49 21.49 6.09
N LEU A 233 -2.49 20.77 6.57
CA LEU A 233 -1.92 20.99 7.88
C LEU A 233 -0.64 21.83 7.75
N SER A 234 -0.54 22.94 8.51
CA SER A 234 0.65 23.79 8.55
C SER A 234 1.81 23.14 9.33
N ASN A 235 2.05 21.87 9.06
CA ASN A 235 3.09 21.06 9.69
C ASN A 235 4.11 20.68 8.60
N PRO A 236 5.39 21.06 8.72
CA PRO A 236 6.35 20.70 7.68
C PRO A 236 6.59 19.20 7.69
N PHE A 237 6.62 18.59 6.49
CA PHE A 237 7.13 17.25 6.31
C PHE A 237 8.23 17.17 5.26
N LEU A 238 9.02 16.13 5.35
CA LEU A 238 10.09 15.81 4.42
C LEU A 238 9.82 14.44 3.81
N GLY A 239 9.43 14.42 2.55
CA GLY A 239 9.16 13.18 1.83
C GLY A 239 10.42 12.34 1.61
N ASN A 240 10.26 11.15 1.05
CA ASN A 240 11.32 10.16 0.94
C ASN A 240 12.54 10.66 0.13
N LEU A 241 12.34 11.46 -0.91
CA LEU A 241 13.44 12.10 -1.65
C LEU A 241 14.12 13.18 -0.82
N GLY A 242 13.34 13.97 -0.09
CA GLY A 242 13.84 14.99 0.81
C GLY A 242 14.69 14.42 1.94
N LYS A 243 14.31 13.29 2.51
CA LYS A 243 15.08 12.56 3.54
C LYS A 243 16.45 12.12 3.04
N ARG A 244 16.59 11.83 1.74
CA ARG A 244 17.87 11.43 1.12
C ARG A 244 18.86 12.60 0.97
N VAL A 245 18.38 13.81 0.76
CA VAL A 245 19.20 15.00 0.44
C VAL A 245 19.15 16.10 1.51
N GLY A 246 18.25 15.98 2.50
CA GLY A 246 18.09 16.90 3.62
C GLY A 246 17.20 18.12 3.29
N GLN A 247 16.59 18.66 4.35
CA GLN A 247 15.63 19.78 4.24
C GLN A 247 16.25 21.07 3.65
N TYR A 248 17.53 21.32 3.86
CA TYR A 248 18.19 22.52 3.34
C TYR A 248 18.48 22.43 1.84
N TYR A 249 18.47 21.22 1.27
CA TYR A 249 18.50 21.01 -0.18
C TYR A 249 17.09 21.01 -0.76
N ALA A 250 16.17 20.30 -0.12
CA ALA A 250 14.85 19.94 -0.62
C ALA A 250 13.77 21.01 -0.37
N GLY A 251 13.86 21.74 0.76
CA GLY A 251 12.71 22.39 1.35
C GLY A 251 11.82 21.40 2.12
N THR A 252 10.58 21.75 2.34
CA THR A 252 9.55 20.90 2.97
C THR A 252 8.23 21.04 2.25
N ASP A 253 7.35 20.07 2.46
CA ASP A 253 5.94 20.07 2.06
C ASP A 253 5.03 20.27 3.28
N SER A 254 3.73 20.30 3.06
CA SER A 254 2.68 20.27 4.07
C SER A 254 1.78 19.06 3.84
N PRO A 255 1.42 18.28 4.87
CA PRO A 255 0.47 17.18 4.72
C PRO A 255 -0.89 17.72 4.28
N GLU A 256 -1.51 17.03 3.32
CA GLU A 256 -2.84 17.39 2.83
C GLU A 256 -3.65 16.15 2.47
N TRP A 257 -4.96 16.25 2.66
CA TRP A 257 -5.91 15.19 2.31
C TRP A 257 -7.28 15.76 1.97
N ILE A 258 -8.13 14.95 1.37
CA ILE A 258 -9.54 15.30 1.14
C ILE A 258 -10.47 14.31 1.82
N ILE A 259 -11.62 14.81 2.27
CA ILE A 259 -12.70 13.99 2.79
C ILE A 259 -14.01 14.34 2.08
N PRO A 260 -14.93 13.35 1.91
CA PRO A 260 -16.22 13.62 1.29
C PRO A 260 -17.13 14.48 2.20
N ARG A 261 -17.91 15.35 1.58
CA ARG A 261 -18.99 16.12 2.23
C ARG A 261 -20.27 15.31 2.36
N PHE A 262 -20.37 14.19 1.68
CA PHE A 262 -21.48 13.25 1.76
C PHE A 262 -21.23 12.18 2.83
N THR A 263 -22.30 11.59 3.31
CA THR A 263 -22.23 10.53 4.31
C THR A 263 -21.62 9.28 3.69
N THR A 264 -20.71 8.65 4.42
CA THR A 264 -20.08 7.38 4.05
C THR A 264 -20.15 6.41 5.22
N TYR A 265 -20.36 5.15 4.91
CA TYR A 265 -20.14 4.05 5.82
C TYR A 265 -19.39 2.94 5.09
N MET A 266 -18.16 2.73 5.47
CA MET A 266 -17.26 1.84 4.77
C MET A 266 -16.29 1.15 5.72
N SER A 267 -15.67 0.08 5.25
CA SER A 267 -14.61 -0.59 5.97
C SER A 267 -13.40 -0.83 5.08
N ALA A 268 -12.23 -0.96 5.70
CA ALA A 268 -10.98 -1.38 5.08
C ALA A 268 -10.34 -2.46 5.95
N SER A 269 -10.03 -3.61 5.36
CA SER A 269 -9.35 -4.71 6.03
C SER A 269 -8.02 -5.01 5.36
N MET A 270 -7.00 -5.26 6.17
CA MET A 270 -5.66 -5.71 5.77
C MET A 270 -5.44 -7.11 6.37
N PRO A 271 -5.85 -8.19 5.65
CA PRO A 271 -5.90 -9.54 6.23
C PRO A 271 -4.57 -10.03 6.78
N ALA A 272 -3.47 -9.89 6.03
CA ALA A 272 -2.13 -10.32 6.45
C ALA A 272 -1.67 -9.63 7.74
N SER A 273 -2.03 -8.35 7.94
CA SER A 273 -1.69 -7.56 9.13
C SER A 273 -2.73 -7.67 10.25
N ARG A 274 -3.87 -8.31 9.99
CA ARG A 274 -5.01 -8.42 10.90
C ARG A 274 -5.53 -7.06 11.37
N LEU A 275 -5.51 -6.07 10.48
CA LEU A 275 -6.03 -4.73 10.72
C LEU A 275 -7.40 -4.59 10.07
N PHE A 276 -8.26 -3.83 10.73
CA PHE A 276 -9.60 -3.52 10.25
C PHE A 276 -10.02 -2.13 10.75
N TYR A 277 -10.46 -1.31 9.82
CA TYR A 277 -10.99 0.02 10.10
C TYR A 277 -12.38 0.14 9.52
N SER A 278 -13.31 0.81 10.21
CA SER A 278 -14.68 1.00 9.74
C SER A 278 -15.28 2.32 10.18
N GLY A 279 -16.37 2.71 9.54
CA GLY A 279 -17.14 3.90 9.82
C GLY A 279 -17.13 4.91 8.68
N SER A 280 -16.91 6.20 9.00
CA SER A 280 -16.80 7.23 7.97
C SER A 280 -15.57 7.03 7.09
N PHE A 281 -15.55 7.69 5.92
CA PHE A 281 -14.38 7.73 5.03
C PHE A 281 -13.07 8.00 5.79
N ARG A 282 -13.08 9.00 6.68
CA ARG A 282 -11.92 9.36 7.49
C ARG A 282 -11.45 8.19 8.35
N ASN A 283 -12.38 7.50 9.02
CA ASN A 283 -12.04 6.42 9.95
C ASN A 283 -11.52 5.18 9.23
N ALA A 284 -12.03 4.91 8.02
CA ALA A 284 -11.64 3.75 7.24
C ALA A 284 -10.33 3.94 6.46
N ASN A 285 -10.02 5.18 6.05
CA ASN A 285 -8.95 5.43 5.07
C ASN A 285 -7.79 6.31 5.57
N LEU A 286 -7.93 7.02 6.71
CA LEU A 286 -6.93 7.98 7.14
C LEU A 286 -6.40 7.69 8.54
N GLN A 287 -5.06 7.69 8.68
CA GLN A 287 -4.30 7.57 9.92
C GLN A 287 -3.58 8.89 10.17
N LEU A 288 -4.33 9.89 10.66
CA LEU A 288 -3.86 11.30 10.70
C LEU A 288 -2.77 11.56 11.75
N GLU A 289 -2.45 10.62 12.61
CA GLU A 289 -1.27 10.68 13.51
C GLU A 289 0.03 10.85 12.72
N HIS A 290 0.16 10.23 11.53
CA HIS A 290 1.31 10.40 10.65
C HIS A 290 1.42 11.85 10.13
N ALA A 291 0.28 12.48 9.79
CA ALA A 291 0.26 13.87 9.33
C ALA A 291 0.63 14.88 10.42
N THR A 292 0.44 14.54 11.70
CA THR A 292 0.68 15.45 12.84
C THR A 292 2.07 15.32 13.45
N SER A 293 2.86 14.34 13.05
CA SER A 293 4.25 14.18 13.48
C SER A 293 5.11 15.36 13.04
N ARG A 294 6.12 15.68 13.83
CA ARG A 294 7.15 16.70 13.51
C ARG A 294 8.52 16.10 13.26
N GLU A 295 8.59 14.77 13.21
CA GLU A 295 9.82 14.02 13.02
C GLU A 295 10.14 13.89 11.54
N LEU A 296 10.87 14.86 10.98
CA LEU A 296 11.10 15.00 9.53
C LEU A 296 11.80 13.78 8.86
N PHE A 297 12.59 13.02 9.61
CA PHE A 297 13.39 11.92 9.02
C PHE A 297 12.86 10.53 9.33
N THR A 298 12.14 10.35 10.43
CA THR A 298 11.68 9.05 10.92
C THR A 298 10.21 8.78 10.64
N ASN A 299 9.41 9.83 10.54
CA ASN A 299 8.00 9.70 10.15
C ASN A 299 7.84 9.65 8.64
N ASP A 300 6.89 8.87 8.16
CA ASP A 300 6.39 8.94 6.79
C ASP A 300 4.98 9.54 6.81
N GLU A 301 4.86 10.79 6.42
CA GLU A 301 3.59 11.51 6.43
C GLU A 301 2.63 10.95 5.37
N TYR A 302 3.17 10.33 4.30
CA TYR A 302 2.36 9.65 3.30
C TYR A 302 1.65 8.41 3.85
N ASP A 303 2.13 7.84 4.98
CA ASP A 303 1.44 6.79 5.72
C ASP A 303 0.12 7.27 6.36
N MET A 304 -0.20 8.57 6.33
CA MET A 304 -1.55 9.03 6.70
C MET A 304 -2.64 8.42 5.81
N PHE A 305 -2.29 7.97 4.60
CA PHE A 305 -3.19 7.19 3.75
C PHE A 305 -3.03 5.71 4.08
N MET A 306 -4.08 5.09 4.55
CA MET A 306 -4.20 3.67 4.91
C MET A 306 -3.27 3.18 6.04
N GLY A 307 -2.33 3.98 6.55
CA GLY A 307 -1.32 3.57 7.53
C GLY A 307 -0.09 2.91 6.92
N GLY A 308 0.09 2.99 5.60
CA GLY A 308 1.24 2.45 4.89
C GLY A 308 0.88 1.48 3.75
N ASP A 309 1.87 0.72 3.27
CA ASP A 309 1.70 -0.27 2.22
C ASP A 309 1.43 -1.65 2.79
N TYR A 310 0.32 -2.25 2.40
CA TYR A 310 -0.07 -3.61 2.75
C TYR A 310 -0.08 -4.52 1.52
N PRO A 311 0.16 -5.83 1.70
CA PRO A 311 0.06 -6.81 0.61
C PRO A 311 -1.31 -6.81 -0.05
N GLU A 312 -2.35 -6.72 0.76
CA GLU A 312 -3.75 -6.71 0.36
C GLU A 312 -4.55 -5.75 1.23
N ILE A 313 -5.40 -4.94 0.60
CA ILE A 313 -6.43 -4.16 1.29
C ILE A 313 -7.77 -4.43 0.62
N VAL A 314 -8.76 -4.81 1.40
CA VAL A 314 -10.14 -5.01 0.94
C VAL A 314 -11.02 -3.92 1.53
N HIS A 315 -11.49 -3.02 0.68
CA HIS A 315 -12.49 -2.02 1.03
C HIS A 315 -13.88 -2.55 0.72
N LYS A 316 -14.82 -2.31 1.63
CA LYS A 316 -16.25 -2.56 1.42
C LYS A 316 -17.03 -1.29 1.73
N ASN A 317 -18.00 -0.97 0.88
CA ASN A 317 -18.81 0.23 1.01
C ASN A 317 -20.28 -0.08 0.69
N SER A 318 -21.13 -0.05 1.71
CA SER A 318 -22.57 -0.31 1.57
C SER A 318 -23.34 0.84 0.91
N GLU A 319 -22.76 2.03 0.90
CA GLU A 319 -23.35 3.25 0.35
C GLU A 319 -22.78 3.59 -1.05
N ALA A 320 -21.95 2.70 -1.61
CA ALA A 320 -21.37 2.92 -2.94
C ALA A 320 -22.45 3.02 -4.02
N PRO A 321 -22.33 3.99 -4.94
CA PRO A 321 -23.29 4.18 -6.01
C PRO A 321 -23.26 3.07 -7.07
N ASN A 322 -22.16 2.33 -7.16
CA ASN A 322 -21.96 1.30 -8.18
C ASN A 322 -21.70 -0.07 -7.53
N ARG A 323 -22.50 -1.06 -7.92
CA ARG A 323 -22.38 -2.43 -7.41
C ARG A 323 -21.37 -3.23 -8.24
N LEU A 324 -20.11 -2.90 -8.09
CA LEU A 324 -19.00 -3.57 -8.73
C LEU A 324 -17.96 -4.01 -7.69
N LYS A 325 -17.33 -5.16 -7.99
CA LYS A 325 -16.12 -5.64 -7.34
C LYS A 325 -14.91 -5.31 -8.21
N VAL A 326 -14.08 -4.43 -7.75
CA VAL A 326 -12.91 -3.97 -8.49
C VAL A 326 -11.65 -4.51 -7.83
N LEU A 327 -10.80 -5.15 -8.62
CA LEU A 327 -9.45 -5.56 -8.20
C LEU A 327 -8.42 -4.62 -8.84
N ILE A 328 -7.52 -4.07 -8.04
CA ILE A 328 -6.42 -3.23 -8.51
C ILE A 328 -5.08 -3.82 -8.09
N VAL A 329 -4.23 -4.12 -9.06
CA VAL A 329 -2.81 -4.37 -8.83
C VAL A 329 -2.09 -3.02 -8.80
N LYS A 330 -1.27 -2.78 -7.77
CA LYS A 330 -0.80 -1.43 -7.47
C LYS A 330 0.64 -1.35 -6.97
N ASP A 331 1.19 -0.14 -6.99
CA ASP A 331 2.30 0.31 -6.17
C ASP A 331 1.86 1.39 -5.16
N SER A 332 2.80 2.05 -4.50
CA SER A 332 2.53 3.06 -3.47
C SER A 332 1.77 4.30 -3.97
N PHE A 333 1.77 4.59 -5.27
CA PHE A 333 0.99 5.70 -5.84
C PHE A 333 -0.53 5.54 -5.62
N MET A 334 -1.01 4.32 -5.45
CA MET A 334 -2.43 4.06 -5.21
C MET A 334 -2.91 4.52 -3.83
N ARG A 335 -2.08 4.64 -2.80
CA ARG A 335 -2.50 4.87 -1.40
C ARG A 335 -3.58 5.96 -1.23
N PRO A 336 -3.40 7.22 -1.68
CA PRO A 336 -4.46 8.22 -1.54
C PRO A 336 -5.66 7.96 -2.46
N LEU A 337 -5.43 7.27 -3.58
CA LEU A 337 -6.46 6.97 -4.58
C LEU A 337 -7.38 5.83 -4.14
N GLU A 338 -6.88 4.88 -3.34
CA GLU A 338 -7.66 3.77 -2.77
C GLU A 338 -8.90 4.29 -2.02
N GLY A 339 -8.71 5.28 -1.14
CA GLY A 339 -9.82 5.89 -0.41
C GLY A 339 -10.86 6.50 -1.35
N LEU A 340 -10.45 7.23 -2.37
CA LEU A 340 -11.36 7.86 -3.34
C LEU A 340 -12.14 6.80 -4.14
N LEU A 341 -11.44 5.82 -4.70
CA LEU A 341 -12.06 4.75 -5.47
C LEU A 341 -12.99 3.87 -4.62
N SER A 342 -12.68 3.66 -3.33
CA SER A 342 -13.53 2.91 -2.42
C SER A 342 -14.89 3.56 -2.16
N THR A 343 -15.03 4.87 -2.43
CA THR A 343 -16.36 5.50 -2.37
C THR A 343 -17.26 5.12 -3.55
N MET A 344 -16.67 4.69 -4.67
CA MET A 344 -17.40 4.44 -5.92
C MET A 344 -17.96 3.03 -6.03
N PHE A 345 -17.33 2.03 -5.38
CA PHE A 345 -17.59 0.61 -5.60
C PHE A 345 -17.97 -0.10 -4.30
N THR A 346 -18.84 -1.11 -4.40
CA THR A 346 -19.22 -1.91 -3.22
C THR A 346 -18.08 -2.72 -2.66
N GLU A 347 -17.13 -3.13 -3.51
CA GLU A 347 -15.90 -3.80 -3.08
C GLU A 347 -14.74 -3.32 -3.96
N LEU A 348 -13.68 -2.86 -3.31
CA LEU A 348 -12.42 -2.50 -3.94
C LEU A 348 -11.31 -3.26 -3.24
N THR A 349 -10.65 -4.16 -3.95
CA THR A 349 -9.45 -4.83 -3.44
C THR A 349 -8.22 -4.29 -4.13
N THR A 350 -7.18 -4.01 -3.37
CA THR A 350 -5.87 -3.64 -3.90
C THR A 350 -4.82 -4.66 -3.50
N LEU A 351 -3.95 -5.04 -4.44
CA LEU A 351 -2.83 -5.95 -4.24
C LEU A 351 -1.51 -5.28 -4.60
N ASP A 352 -0.58 -5.29 -3.66
CA ASP A 352 0.84 -4.95 -3.89
C ASP A 352 1.62 -6.24 -4.12
N LEU A 353 1.93 -6.57 -5.37
CA LEU A 353 2.59 -7.82 -5.72
C LEU A 353 4.07 -7.88 -5.29
N ASN A 354 4.68 -6.80 -4.84
CA ASN A 354 5.98 -6.85 -4.20
C ASN A 354 5.90 -7.43 -2.78
N ARG A 355 4.72 -7.35 -2.16
CA ARG A 355 4.46 -7.75 -0.77
C ARG A 355 3.54 -8.95 -0.64
N TYR A 356 2.66 -9.16 -1.62
CA TYR A 356 1.69 -10.26 -1.62
C TYR A 356 2.34 -11.56 -2.12
N ASP A 357 2.37 -12.59 -1.30
CA ASP A 357 3.05 -13.87 -1.59
C ASP A 357 2.20 -15.13 -1.30
N GLU A 358 0.93 -14.96 -0.93
CA GLU A 358 0.05 -16.09 -0.60
C GLU A 358 -0.33 -16.94 -1.82
N MET A 359 -0.56 -16.29 -2.97
CA MET A 359 -0.86 -16.95 -4.25
C MET A 359 -0.50 -16.04 -5.43
N THR A 360 -0.52 -16.57 -6.64
CA THR A 360 -0.34 -15.77 -7.85
C THR A 360 -1.55 -14.89 -8.12
N LEU A 361 -1.37 -13.80 -8.89
CA LEU A 361 -2.46 -12.92 -9.30
C LEU A 361 -3.57 -13.68 -10.03
N HIS A 362 -3.20 -14.62 -10.90
CA HIS A 362 -4.17 -15.42 -11.65
C HIS A 362 -5.02 -16.31 -10.73
N GLU A 363 -4.41 -16.92 -9.72
CA GLU A 363 -5.14 -17.70 -8.70
C GLU A 363 -6.06 -16.80 -7.87
N TYR A 364 -5.57 -15.60 -7.50
CA TYR A 364 -6.36 -14.62 -6.76
C TYR A 364 -7.61 -14.19 -7.54
N ILE A 365 -7.46 -13.90 -8.84
CA ILE A 365 -8.58 -13.52 -9.72
C ILE A 365 -9.56 -14.66 -9.85
N ALA A 366 -9.09 -15.91 -10.08
CA ALA A 366 -9.96 -17.07 -10.19
C ALA A 366 -10.78 -17.31 -8.91
N LEU A 367 -10.15 -17.07 -7.74
CA LEU A 367 -10.78 -17.22 -6.44
C LEU A 367 -11.83 -16.12 -6.16
N ASN A 368 -11.48 -14.86 -6.36
CA ASN A 368 -12.28 -13.71 -5.90
C ASN A 368 -13.26 -13.18 -6.95
N ARG A 369 -13.05 -13.48 -8.25
CA ARG A 369 -13.94 -13.12 -9.37
C ARG A 369 -14.33 -11.65 -9.39
N PRO A 370 -13.39 -10.74 -9.59
CA PRO A 370 -13.71 -9.33 -9.75
C PRO A 370 -14.52 -9.08 -11.03
N ASP A 371 -15.36 -8.06 -11.03
CA ASP A 371 -16.09 -7.59 -12.22
C ASP A 371 -15.16 -6.87 -13.20
N ILE A 372 -14.07 -6.26 -12.69
CA ILE A 372 -13.04 -5.59 -13.46
C ILE A 372 -11.69 -5.71 -12.76
N VAL A 373 -10.61 -5.85 -13.53
CA VAL A 373 -9.23 -5.82 -13.05
C VAL A 373 -8.54 -4.58 -13.61
N LEU A 374 -7.99 -3.77 -12.72
CA LEU A 374 -7.14 -2.64 -13.04
C LEU A 374 -5.71 -2.95 -12.63
N MET A 375 -4.73 -2.42 -13.35
CA MET A 375 -3.33 -2.44 -12.94
C MET A 375 -2.78 -1.03 -13.07
N MET A 376 -2.40 -0.42 -11.95
CA MET A 376 -1.82 0.92 -11.94
C MET A 376 -0.45 0.90 -11.28
N VAL A 377 0.56 1.27 -12.04
CA VAL A 377 1.94 1.33 -11.56
C VAL A 377 2.65 2.58 -12.07
N SER A 378 3.60 3.07 -11.27
CA SER A 378 4.52 4.13 -11.66
C SER A 378 5.63 3.58 -12.58
N PRO A 379 6.35 4.44 -13.32
CA PRO A 379 7.50 4.02 -14.10
C PRO A 379 8.60 3.35 -13.24
N ALA A 380 8.66 3.66 -11.95
CA ALA A 380 9.61 3.07 -11.02
C ALA A 380 9.32 1.59 -10.72
N GLU A 381 8.08 1.15 -10.85
CA GLU A 381 7.69 -0.24 -10.61
C GLU A 381 7.96 -1.14 -11.83
N ILE A 382 7.88 -0.61 -13.05
CA ILE A 382 8.09 -1.37 -14.27
C ILE A 382 9.49 -2.01 -14.27
N GLY A 383 9.55 -3.31 -14.47
CA GLY A 383 10.79 -4.11 -14.41
C GLY A 383 11.14 -4.58 -12.99
N SER A 384 10.25 -4.45 -12.00
CA SER A 384 10.40 -5.07 -10.68
C SER A 384 10.12 -6.58 -10.73
N ALA A 385 10.44 -7.27 -9.64
CA ALA A 385 10.20 -8.71 -9.49
C ALA A 385 8.69 -9.05 -9.32
N ALA A 386 7.81 -8.07 -9.17
CA ALA A 386 6.36 -8.27 -9.05
C ALA A 386 5.78 -9.07 -10.22
N VAL A 387 6.34 -8.96 -11.42
CA VAL A 387 5.93 -9.75 -12.59
C VAL A 387 5.98 -11.26 -12.36
N ASN A 388 6.87 -11.75 -11.52
CA ASN A 388 6.99 -13.18 -11.18
C ASN A 388 5.78 -13.70 -10.39
N ARG A 389 4.94 -12.81 -9.88
CA ARG A 389 3.72 -13.12 -9.13
C ARG A 389 2.45 -13.10 -10.00
N PHE A 390 2.56 -12.80 -11.29
CA PHE A 390 1.38 -12.79 -12.18
C PHE A 390 0.82 -14.20 -12.33
N GLY A 391 1.66 -15.22 -12.46
CA GLY A 391 1.25 -16.61 -12.71
C GLY A 391 1.12 -16.90 -14.20
N GLY A 392 0.63 -18.09 -14.53
CA GLY A 392 0.35 -18.51 -15.89
C GLY A 392 -1.06 -18.13 -16.35
N ASP A 393 -1.74 -19.02 -17.13
CA ASP A 393 -3.15 -18.82 -17.48
C ASP A 393 -4.03 -18.73 -16.23
N VAL A 394 -5.03 -17.84 -16.22
CA VAL A 394 -6.04 -17.81 -15.16
C VAL A 394 -6.69 -19.17 -15.10
N PRO A 395 -6.64 -19.90 -13.98
CA PRO A 395 -7.30 -21.17 -13.84
C PRO A 395 -8.78 -21.02 -14.21
N GLN A 396 -9.37 -22.08 -14.78
CA GLN A 396 -10.78 -22.03 -15.14
C GLN A 396 -11.57 -21.49 -13.96
N ILE A 397 -12.26 -20.36 -14.15
CA ILE A 397 -13.04 -19.72 -13.08
C ILE A 397 -14.01 -20.76 -12.58
N MET A 398 -13.79 -21.21 -11.36
CA MET A 398 -14.51 -22.30 -10.74
C MET A 398 -16.00 -22.04 -10.82
N GLY A 399 -16.75 -22.95 -11.43
CA GLY A 399 -18.19 -22.85 -11.60
C GLY A 399 -18.91 -22.73 -10.26
N ASN A 400 -20.15 -22.34 -10.27
CA ASN A 400 -21.05 -22.53 -9.12
C ASN A 400 -21.42 -24.01 -9.00
N GLY A 401 -20.40 -24.90 -9.02
CA GLY A 401 -20.60 -26.33 -8.92
C GLY A 401 -21.45 -26.69 -7.72
N SER A 402 -22.56 -27.35 -7.91
CA SER A 402 -23.51 -27.74 -6.86
C SER A 402 -23.03 -29.00 -6.15
N ARG A 403 -21.86 -28.93 -5.49
CA ARG A 403 -21.53 -29.98 -4.53
C ARG A 403 -22.40 -29.82 -3.29
N LYS A 404 -22.77 -30.95 -2.68
CA LYS A 404 -23.51 -30.96 -1.42
C LYS A 404 -22.72 -30.14 -0.39
N PRO A 405 -23.34 -29.15 0.26
CA PRO A 405 -22.64 -28.34 1.24
C PRO A 405 -22.15 -29.22 2.38
N LEU A 406 -20.96 -28.90 2.92
CA LEU A 406 -20.42 -29.49 4.14
C LEU A 406 -21.21 -28.99 5.37
N VAL A 407 -21.65 -27.75 5.31
CA VAL A 407 -22.56 -27.09 6.26
C VAL A 407 -23.64 -26.41 5.44
N ASP A 408 -24.89 -26.60 5.78
CA ASP A 408 -26.03 -26.07 5.06
C ASP A 408 -26.96 -25.27 5.97
N HIS A 409 -27.13 -23.99 5.67
CA HIS A 409 -28.01 -23.05 6.37
C HIS A 409 -27.97 -23.12 7.91
N ALA A 410 -26.79 -23.36 8.49
CA ALA A 410 -26.65 -23.45 9.93
C ALA A 410 -26.78 -22.07 10.59
N THR A 411 -27.38 -22.08 11.79
CA THR A 411 -27.32 -20.92 12.67
C THR A 411 -26.29 -21.21 13.77
N LEU A 412 -25.29 -20.34 13.88
CA LEU A 412 -24.22 -20.47 14.82
C LEU A 412 -24.35 -19.39 15.89
N ASN A 413 -24.62 -19.79 17.15
CA ASN A 413 -24.66 -18.89 18.30
C ASN A 413 -23.37 -19.04 19.09
N ILE A 414 -22.64 -17.97 19.26
CA ILE A 414 -21.32 -18.01 19.88
C ILE A 414 -21.19 -16.91 20.92
N GLU A 415 -20.62 -17.25 22.07
CA GLU A 415 -20.29 -16.32 23.15
C GLU A 415 -18.76 -16.18 23.26
N ALA A 416 -18.27 -14.94 23.25
CA ALA A 416 -16.84 -14.67 23.40
C ALA A 416 -16.43 -14.87 24.87
N THR A 417 -15.35 -15.61 25.11
CA THR A 417 -14.75 -15.80 26.41
C THR A 417 -13.63 -14.80 26.68
N GLU A 418 -13.36 -14.46 27.95
CA GLU A 418 -12.33 -13.45 28.33
C GLU A 418 -10.91 -13.79 27.86
N SER A 419 -10.57 -15.06 27.77
CA SER A 419 -9.23 -15.54 27.47
C SER A 419 -8.91 -15.57 25.97
N ASN A 420 -9.93 -15.56 25.12
CA ASN A 420 -9.79 -15.69 23.68
C ASN A 420 -10.78 -14.74 23.00
N ARG A 421 -10.29 -13.86 22.13
CA ARG A 421 -11.13 -13.06 21.21
C ARG A 421 -11.95 -13.94 20.25
N ARG A 422 -11.92 -15.25 20.42
CA ARG A 422 -12.58 -16.24 19.61
C ARG A 422 -14.02 -16.42 20.07
N PHE A 423 -14.98 -16.09 19.22
CA PHE A 423 -16.38 -16.37 19.48
C PHE A 423 -16.66 -17.88 19.47
N GLY A 424 -16.07 -18.62 18.52
CA GLY A 424 -16.30 -20.05 18.47
C GLY A 424 -15.56 -20.74 17.34
N THR A 425 -15.71 -22.04 17.32
CA THR A 425 -15.06 -22.96 16.41
C THR A 425 -16.11 -23.84 15.75
N PHE A 426 -16.06 -23.92 14.44
CA PHE A 426 -16.83 -24.89 13.67
C PHE A 426 -15.87 -25.93 13.09
N PRO A 427 -15.79 -27.15 13.61
CA PRO A 427 -14.88 -28.16 13.13
C PRO A 427 -15.32 -28.62 11.74
N LEU A 428 -14.37 -28.57 10.80
CA LEU A 428 -14.54 -29.03 9.44
C LEU A 428 -13.39 -29.95 9.08
N THR A 429 -13.66 -30.95 8.27
CA THR A 429 -12.62 -31.71 7.58
C THR A 429 -12.50 -31.16 6.18
N LEU A 430 -11.41 -30.44 5.92
CA LEU A 430 -11.12 -29.83 4.63
C LEU A 430 -9.90 -30.51 4.01
N GLU A 431 -9.93 -30.67 2.69
CA GLU A 431 -8.86 -31.32 1.94
C GLU A 431 -7.81 -30.29 1.47
N PRO A 432 -6.50 -30.57 1.61
CA PRO A 432 -5.45 -29.74 1.06
C PRO A 432 -5.63 -29.51 -0.46
N GLY A 433 -5.26 -28.33 -0.94
CA GLY A 433 -5.35 -27.96 -2.36
C GLY A 433 -6.76 -27.69 -2.86
N LYS A 434 -7.79 -27.89 -2.05
CA LYS A 434 -9.19 -27.62 -2.43
C LYS A 434 -9.62 -26.20 -2.10
N THR A 435 -10.58 -25.70 -2.86
CA THR A 435 -11.19 -24.40 -2.65
C THR A 435 -12.56 -24.54 -2.01
N TYR A 436 -12.83 -23.72 -1.04
CA TYR A 436 -14.09 -23.69 -0.30
C TYR A 436 -14.71 -22.29 -0.34
N GLU A 437 -16.03 -22.26 -0.26
CA GLU A 437 -16.81 -21.04 -0.16
C GLU A 437 -17.60 -21.07 1.14
N VAL A 438 -17.47 -20.02 1.94
CA VAL A 438 -18.29 -19.74 3.12
C VAL A 438 -19.26 -18.64 2.75
N THR A 439 -20.55 -18.86 2.97
CA THR A 439 -21.59 -17.82 2.86
C THR A 439 -22.27 -17.64 4.20
N ILE A 440 -22.58 -16.41 4.55
CA ILE A 440 -23.29 -16.02 5.77
C ILE A 440 -24.36 -15.03 5.35
N GLU A 441 -25.63 -15.28 5.70
CA GLU A 441 -26.75 -14.41 5.33
C GLU A 441 -26.89 -13.21 6.26
N GLY A 442 -26.48 -13.34 7.51
CA GLY A 442 -26.51 -12.26 8.48
C GLY A 442 -25.62 -12.51 9.70
N ILE A 443 -25.16 -11.43 10.31
CA ILE A 443 -24.34 -11.43 11.52
C ILE A 443 -24.97 -10.47 12.52
N HIS A 444 -25.33 -10.98 13.69
CA HIS A 444 -25.88 -10.18 14.78
C HIS A 444 -24.97 -10.24 16.00
N ILE A 445 -24.54 -9.08 16.50
CA ILE A 445 -23.67 -8.95 17.68
C ILE A 445 -24.42 -8.24 18.81
N SER A 446 -24.41 -8.80 20.02
CA SER A 446 -25.25 -8.35 21.12
C SER A 446 -24.88 -7.01 21.74
N LYS A 447 -23.68 -6.51 21.64
CA LYS A 447 -23.24 -5.20 22.17
C LYS A 447 -22.05 -4.64 21.40
N GLY A 448 -22.12 -3.34 21.07
CA GLY A 448 -21.13 -2.32 20.73
C GLY A 448 -19.67 -2.68 20.49
N VAL A 449 -19.44 -3.68 19.69
CA VAL A 449 -18.10 -4.08 19.24
C VAL A 449 -17.95 -3.65 17.79
N SER A 450 -16.70 -3.53 17.36
CA SER A 450 -16.36 -3.15 16.01
C SER A 450 -17.28 -3.76 14.96
N ASP A 451 -17.57 -3.01 13.92
CA ASP A 451 -18.46 -3.41 12.82
C ASP A 451 -17.92 -4.59 11.99
N GLY A 452 -16.80 -5.21 12.38
CA GLY A 452 -16.14 -6.32 11.71
C GLY A 452 -15.99 -7.58 12.56
N VAL A 453 -16.16 -8.73 11.93
CA VAL A 453 -15.93 -10.06 12.48
C VAL A 453 -14.87 -10.76 11.66
N SER A 454 -13.82 -11.23 12.32
CA SER A 454 -12.80 -12.03 11.66
C SER A 454 -13.24 -13.48 11.53
N ILE A 455 -13.07 -14.03 10.35
CA ILE A 455 -13.34 -15.43 10.03
C ILE A 455 -12.05 -16.05 9.51
N GLY A 456 -11.66 -17.19 10.05
CA GLY A 456 -10.43 -17.82 9.63
C GLY A 456 -10.46 -19.34 9.70
N VAL A 457 -9.60 -19.97 8.93
CA VAL A 457 -9.35 -21.41 8.96
C VAL A 457 -8.08 -21.66 9.75
N TYR A 458 -8.21 -22.33 10.87
CA TYR A 458 -7.10 -22.63 11.78
C TYR A 458 -6.64 -24.07 11.62
N SER A 459 -5.33 -24.25 11.47
CA SER A 459 -4.64 -25.53 11.46
C SER A 459 -4.04 -25.79 12.83
N PRO A 460 -4.56 -26.78 13.60
CA PRO A 460 -3.98 -27.16 14.89
C PRO A 460 -2.55 -27.68 14.75
N GLY A 461 -2.27 -28.49 13.72
CA GLY A 461 -0.93 -29.07 13.50
C GLY A 461 0.13 -28.02 13.17
N LEU A 462 -0.23 -26.98 12.42
CA LEU A 462 0.66 -25.85 12.14
C LEU A 462 0.57 -24.76 13.22
N ASN A 463 -0.37 -24.85 14.15
CA ASN A 463 -0.65 -23.85 15.20
C ASN A 463 -0.81 -22.41 14.64
N LYS A 464 -1.47 -22.28 13.50
CA LYS A 464 -1.68 -20.98 12.83
C LYS A 464 -2.97 -20.93 12.03
N MET A 465 -3.41 -19.69 11.73
CA MET A 465 -4.43 -19.44 10.71
C MET A 465 -3.80 -19.67 9.34
N VAL A 466 -4.43 -20.50 8.52
CA VAL A 466 -3.99 -20.80 7.15
C VAL A 466 -4.73 -19.98 6.10
N CYS A 467 -5.94 -19.53 6.43
CA CYS A 467 -6.71 -18.58 5.64
C CYS A 467 -7.46 -17.63 6.58
N TYR A 468 -7.73 -16.41 6.14
CA TYR A 468 -8.35 -15.40 7.00
C TYR A 468 -9.07 -14.33 6.19
N THR A 469 -10.21 -13.85 6.68
CA THR A 469 -10.93 -12.68 6.16
C THR A 469 -11.59 -11.90 7.29
N VAL A 470 -12.08 -10.70 7.00
CA VAL A 470 -12.93 -9.91 7.89
C VAL A 470 -14.25 -9.63 7.21
N ALA A 471 -15.34 -10.08 7.83
CA ALA A 471 -16.69 -9.75 7.42
C ALA A 471 -17.12 -8.42 8.03
N ASP A 472 -17.61 -7.50 7.21
CA ASP A 472 -18.30 -6.30 7.69
C ASP A 472 -19.73 -6.67 8.09
N VAL A 473 -20.08 -6.41 9.36
CA VAL A 473 -21.38 -6.83 9.93
C VAL A 473 -22.56 -6.16 9.23
N ASN A 474 -22.42 -4.88 8.88
CA ASN A 474 -23.51 -4.13 8.24
C ASN A 474 -23.72 -4.57 6.80
N LEU A 475 -22.62 -4.82 6.08
CA LEU A 475 -22.70 -5.37 4.72
C LEU A 475 -23.21 -6.80 4.71
N ALA A 476 -22.75 -7.65 5.63
CA ALA A 476 -23.24 -9.02 5.77
C ALA A 476 -24.75 -9.06 6.03
N ASN A 477 -25.26 -8.16 6.87
CA ASN A 477 -26.70 -8.06 7.15
C ASN A 477 -27.52 -7.50 5.97
N ARG A 478 -26.91 -6.72 5.09
CA ARG A 478 -27.60 -6.11 3.94
C ARG A 478 -27.56 -6.96 2.69
N TYR A 479 -26.45 -7.67 2.46
CA TYR A 479 -26.17 -8.37 1.19
C TYR A 479 -25.69 -9.80 1.36
N GLY A 480 -25.52 -10.28 2.59
CA GLY A 480 -24.78 -11.50 2.93
C GLY A 480 -23.27 -11.28 2.83
N GLU A 481 -22.53 -12.17 3.42
CA GLU A 481 -21.08 -12.26 3.29
C GLU A 481 -20.73 -13.52 2.50
N LYS A 482 -19.76 -13.41 1.61
CA LYS A 482 -19.24 -14.51 0.82
C LYS A 482 -17.72 -14.46 0.82
N TRP A 483 -17.11 -15.52 1.32
CA TRP A 483 -15.67 -15.66 1.37
C TRP A 483 -15.23 -16.97 0.72
N ARG A 484 -14.23 -16.90 -0.14
CA ARG A 484 -13.60 -18.07 -0.76
C ARG A 484 -12.16 -18.16 -0.28
N PHE A 485 -11.70 -19.37 -0.05
CA PHE A 485 -10.32 -19.64 0.32
C PHE A 485 -9.87 -20.99 -0.26
N ARG A 486 -8.58 -21.09 -0.55
CA ARG A 486 -7.92 -22.34 -0.89
C ARG A 486 -7.16 -22.86 0.31
N VAL A 487 -7.39 -24.12 0.66
CA VAL A 487 -6.62 -24.80 1.71
C VAL A 487 -5.21 -25.06 1.19
N PRO A 488 -4.14 -24.69 1.91
CA PRO A 488 -2.76 -24.96 1.46
C PRO A 488 -2.50 -26.44 1.21
N ASP A 489 -1.65 -26.75 0.20
CA ASP A 489 -1.32 -28.11 -0.20
C ASP A 489 -0.53 -28.91 0.85
N HIS A 490 0.07 -28.24 1.84
CA HIS A 490 0.99 -28.84 2.83
C HIS A 490 0.43 -28.84 4.24
N LEU A 491 -0.84 -29.08 4.40
CA LEU A 491 -1.38 -29.40 5.72
C LEU A 491 -0.92 -30.81 6.14
N PRO A 492 -0.73 -31.07 7.45
CA PRO A 492 -0.48 -32.41 7.93
C PRO A 492 -1.58 -33.39 7.47
N ASP A 493 -1.20 -34.63 7.12
CA ASP A 493 -2.12 -35.63 6.60
C ASP A 493 -3.29 -35.87 7.58
N ASN A 494 -4.52 -35.86 7.06
CA ASN A 494 -5.77 -36.04 7.80
C ASN A 494 -6.01 -35.00 8.90
N GLU A 495 -5.47 -33.82 8.78
CA GLU A 495 -5.70 -32.77 9.75
C GLU A 495 -7.14 -32.24 9.66
N GLN A 496 -7.81 -32.18 10.82
CA GLN A 496 -9.09 -31.51 10.96
C GLN A 496 -8.84 -30.01 11.19
N VAL A 497 -8.97 -29.19 10.14
CA VAL A 497 -8.95 -27.74 10.30
C VAL A 497 -10.26 -27.23 10.86
N THR A 498 -10.22 -26.07 11.53
CA THR A 498 -11.38 -25.48 12.16
C THR A 498 -11.69 -24.12 11.57
N LEU A 499 -12.97 -23.89 11.25
CA LEU A 499 -13.46 -22.56 10.94
C LEU A 499 -13.67 -21.81 12.26
N GLN A 500 -12.94 -20.71 12.43
CA GLN A 500 -12.94 -19.92 13.66
C GLN A 500 -13.48 -18.53 13.41
N PHE A 501 -14.28 -18.05 14.36
CA PHE A 501 -14.89 -16.74 14.35
C PHE A 501 -14.36 -15.93 15.52
N TYR A 502 -13.96 -14.69 15.25
CA TYR A 502 -13.39 -13.79 16.25
C TYR A 502 -14.17 -12.49 16.28
N SER A 503 -14.37 -11.92 17.47
CA SER A 503 -14.77 -10.52 17.57
C SER A 503 -13.68 -9.63 17.00
N GLY A 504 -14.08 -8.65 16.23
CA GLY A 504 -13.13 -7.70 15.63
C GLY A 504 -12.12 -7.09 16.61
N ILE A 505 -11.18 -6.56 16.08
CA ILE A 505 -9.79 -6.20 16.28
C ILE A 505 -9.35 -5.76 17.67
N ALA A 506 -9.98 -5.13 18.52
CA ALA A 506 -9.42 -4.73 19.81
C ALA A 506 -10.48 -4.36 20.83
N GLY A 507 -10.60 -5.12 21.87
CA GLY A 507 -11.44 -4.77 23.00
C GLY A 507 -11.68 -5.93 23.94
N LYS A 508 -12.13 -5.63 25.13
CA LYS A 508 -12.63 -6.61 26.08
C LYS A 508 -13.94 -7.19 25.50
N THR A 509 -13.93 -8.45 25.14
CA THR A 509 -15.02 -9.12 24.41
C THR A 509 -15.81 -10.10 25.27
N ALA A 510 -15.50 -10.23 26.55
CA ALA A 510 -16.22 -11.12 27.47
C ALA A 510 -17.72 -10.80 27.53
N GLY A 511 -18.54 -11.84 27.39
CA GLY A 511 -20.01 -11.73 27.45
C GLY A 511 -20.65 -11.12 26.21
N ILE A 512 -19.92 -11.02 25.07
CA ILE A 512 -20.47 -10.65 23.77
C ILE A 512 -20.92 -11.90 23.05
N THR A 513 -22.17 -11.92 22.61
CA THR A 513 -22.70 -13.00 21.77
C THR A 513 -22.76 -12.55 20.32
N ALA A 514 -22.39 -13.45 19.43
CA ALA A 514 -22.55 -13.29 17.99
C ALA A 514 -23.44 -14.43 17.45
N VAL A 515 -24.38 -14.05 16.59
CA VAL A 515 -25.25 -14.99 15.88
C VAL A 515 -24.97 -14.88 14.40
N TYR A 516 -24.57 -15.97 13.79
CA TYR A 516 -24.38 -16.10 12.37
C TYR A 516 -25.55 -16.89 11.79
N SER A 517 -26.33 -16.28 10.91
CA SER A 517 -27.49 -16.92 10.27
C SER A 517 -27.16 -17.33 8.85
N GLY A 518 -27.73 -18.45 8.40
CA GLY A 518 -27.56 -18.97 7.03
C GLY A 518 -26.11 -19.33 6.69
N LEU A 519 -25.32 -19.78 7.70
CA LEU A 519 -23.96 -20.24 7.48
C LEU A 519 -23.96 -21.48 6.58
N THR A 520 -23.36 -21.36 5.40
CA THR A 520 -23.17 -22.45 4.46
C THR A 520 -21.70 -22.56 4.10
N VAL A 521 -21.15 -23.76 4.12
CA VAL A 521 -19.80 -24.07 3.67
C VAL A 521 -19.85 -25.14 2.60
N ARG A 522 -19.25 -24.88 1.46
CA ARG A 522 -19.21 -25.84 0.34
C ARG A 522 -17.82 -25.86 -0.33
N GLU A 523 -17.47 -27.02 -0.88
CA GLU A 523 -16.35 -27.09 -1.82
C GLU A 523 -16.78 -26.47 -3.16
N VAL A 524 -15.88 -25.71 -3.79
CA VAL A 524 -16.08 -25.06 -5.11
C VAL A 524 -15.06 -25.64 -6.08
N GLU A 525 -15.52 -26.02 -7.27
CA GLU A 525 -14.68 -26.54 -8.36
C GLU A 525 -14.15 -25.41 -9.26
#